data_1b78edd831d6fa79b1e11ca3301e6ac5
#
_entry.id   1b78edd831d6fa79b1e11ca3301e6ac5
#
_cell.length_a   1.000
_cell.length_b   1.000
_cell.length_c   1.000
_cell.angle_alpha   90.00
_cell.angle_beta   90.00
_cell.angle_gamma   90.00
#
_symmetry.space_group_name_H-M   'P 1'
#
loop_
_entity.id
_entity.type
_entity.pdbx_description
1 polymer ?
#
loop_
_entity_poly.entity_id
_entity_poly.type
_entity_poly.pdbx_seq_one_letter_code
_entity_poly.pdbx_strand_id
1 'polypeptide(L)'
;MFSNYCEREDLHMYKCNSRRLQDSIEQFSQFGATLNGGVTRLSLSKEDVLARNYFCKCCEELGMEIKVDDMANIYAILPGKKEVPPIVMGSHLDSVEKGGKFDGVLGVLTALEAIRTLKDNEVELDVPLMIVNFTNEEGARFDPAMMSSGVIAAKFEKAQMLQSVDNNGMTFQAALQASGYEGEQQHRLKEALAYIELHIEQGPVLEAKQMEIGVVEGVLGMVCYEITFTGQSNHAGTTPMAMRQDPMIVAAKTMVFLHEQLGKIDEQLVYTFGRMHVLPNIHTVIPNKVTFTIDSRHQNPAIMQKVEEVLKNLPTEDKGCRIEPVKLWGRDTVL
;
A
#
# COMPACT_ATOMS: atom_id res chain seq x y z
N MET A 1 -5.22 27.53 16.55
CA MET A 1 -5.00 27.30 17.99
C MET A 1 -3.72 26.49 18.24
N PHE A 2 -2.63 26.79 17.50
CA PHE A 2 -1.34 26.06 17.54
C PHE A 2 -0.14 26.97 17.85
N SER A 3 -0.37 28.18 18.44
CA SER A 3 0.74 29.16 18.63
C SER A 3 1.41 29.13 20.00
N ASN A 4 1.12 28.17 20.90
CA ASN A 4 1.63 28.21 22.28
C ASN A 4 2.46 26.99 22.69
N TYR A 5 3.04 26.22 21.76
CA TYR A 5 3.87 25.05 22.12
C TYR A 5 5.37 25.19 21.82
N CYS A 6 5.85 26.36 21.43
CA CYS A 6 7.23 26.56 20.98
C CYS A 6 8.10 27.45 21.87
N GLU A 7 7.85 27.49 23.18
CA GLU A 7 8.76 28.11 24.16
C GLU A 7 9.00 27.14 25.33
N ARG A 8 9.71 26.03 25.04
CA ARG A 8 10.43 25.27 26.06
C ARG A 8 11.92 25.37 25.72
N GLU A 9 12.65 26.14 26.53
CA GLU A 9 14.07 26.42 26.38
C GLU A 9 15.03 25.21 26.54
N ASP A 10 14.53 23.98 26.74
CA ASP A 10 15.34 22.77 26.87
C ASP A 10 14.76 21.57 26.13
N LEU A 11 14.65 21.65 24.79
CA LEU A 11 14.44 20.44 23.95
C LEU A 11 15.76 19.67 23.90
N HIS A 12 15.94 18.73 24.81
CA HIS A 12 17.06 17.80 24.75
C HIS A 12 16.85 16.87 23.53
N MET A 13 17.64 17.08 22.47
CA MET A 13 17.58 16.25 21.27
C MET A 13 18.49 15.03 21.42
N TYR A 14 17.88 13.85 21.48
CA TYR A 14 18.60 12.58 21.43
C TYR A 14 18.94 12.22 19.99
N LYS A 15 20.17 11.78 19.76
CA LYS A 15 20.65 11.35 18.44
C LYS A 15 20.50 9.84 18.29
N CYS A 16 19.72 9.40 17.29
CA CYS A 16 19.63 7.99 16.93
C CYS A 16 20.98 7.44 16.42
N ASN A 17 21.24 6.17 16.68
CA ASN A 17 22.40 5.47 16.17
C ASN A 17 22.16 5.04 14.73
N SER A 18 22.62 5.85 13.78
CA SER A 18 22.43 5.61 12.34
C SER A 18 23.02 4.28 11.85
N ARG A 19 24.16 3.84 12.44
CA ARG A 19 24.76 2.56 12.09
C ARG A 19 23.89 1.40 12.56
N ARG A 20 23.38 1.43 13.79
CA ARG A 20 22.48 0.39 14.32
C ARG A 20 21.18 0.31 13.51
N LEU A 21 20.63 1.45 13.08
CA LEU A 21 19.48 1.48 12.17
C LEU A 21 19.82 0.84 10.84
N GLN A 22 20.95 1.19 10.22
CA GLN A 22 21.40 0.60 8.97
C GLN A 22 21.61 -0.92 9.09
N ASP A 23 22.27 -1.39 10.16
CA ASP A 23 22.47 -2.80 10.44
C ASP A 23 21.13 -3.54 10.60
N SER A 24 20.13 -2.89 11.23
CA SER A 24 18.77 -3.43 11.34
C SER A 24 18.10 -3.57 9.97
N ILE A 25 18.18 -2.55 9.11
CA ILE A 25 17.63 -2.58 7.75
C ILE A 25 18.28 -3.72 6.94
N GLU A 26 19.60 -3.85 6.99
CA GLU A 26 20.29 -4.94 6.29
C GLU A 26 19.88 -6.32 6.82
N GLN A 27 19.72 -6.48 8.14
CA GLN A 27 19.26 -7.74 8.74
C GLN A 27 17.83 -8.07 8.29
N PHE A 28 16.90 -7.11 8.32
CA PHE A 28 15.51 -7.34 7.89
C PHE A 28 15.41 -7.60 6.39
N SER A 29 16.32 -7.04 5.59
CA SER A 29 16.37 -7.29 4.14
C SER A 29 16.71 -8.75 3.79
N GLN A 30 17.28 -9.53 4.72
CA GLN A 30 17.57 -10.96 4.50
C GLN A 30 16.30 -11.81 4.49
N PHE A 31 15.23 -11.36 5.16
CA PHE A 31 13.93 -12.07 5.14
C PHE A 31 13.21 -11.82 3.82
N GLY A 32 13.37 -12.71 2.87
CA GLY A 32 12.85 -12.62 1.51
C GLY A 32 13.78 -11.95 0.50
N ALA A 33 15.09 -11.90 0.78
CA ALA A 33 16.09 -11.31 -0.11
C ALA A 33 16.02 -11.86 -1.54
N THR A 34 16.12 -10.99 -2.53
CA THR A 34 16.18 -11.36 -3.94
C THR A 34 17.59 -11.17 -4.50
N LEU A 35 17.91 -11.85 -5.60
CA LEU A 35 19.24 -11.77 -6.24
C LEU A 35 19.66 -10.33 -6.62
N ASN A 36 18.69 -9.46 -6.87
CA ASN A 36 18.93 -8.08 -7.30
C ASN A 36 18.90 -7.08 -6.14
N GLY A 37 18.97 -7.53 -4.89
CA GLY A 37 19.01 -6.66 -3.70
C GLY A 37 17.65 -6.12 -3.24
N GLY A 38 16.55 -6.56 -3.87
CA GLY A 38 15.18 -6.31 -3.39
C GLY A 38 14.71 -7.36 -2.39
N VAL A 39 13.45 -7.26 -1.98
CA VAL A 39 12.79 -8.15 -1.03
C VAL A 39 11.47 -8.66 -1.63
N THR A 40 11.18 -9.94 -1.41
CA THR A 40 9.85 -10.53 -1.61
C THR A 40 9.41 -11.14 -0.29
N ARG A 41 8.58 -10.42 0.44
CA ARG A 41 8.07 -10.79 1.77
C ARG A 41 6.57 -10.55 1.80
N LEU A 42 5.83 -11.39 1.07
CA LEU A 42 4.39 -11.31 1.00
C LEU A 42 3.76 -11.55 2.37
N SER A 43 2.70 -10.84 2.66
CA SER A 43 2.00 -10.91 3.94
C SER A 43 1.70 -12.35 4.36
N LEU A 44 2.00 -12.69 5.62
CA LEU A 44 1.82 -14.03 6.21
C LEU A 44 2.52 -15.17 5.43
N SER A 45 3.52 -14.84 4.61
CA SER A 45 4.42 -15.84 4.04
C SER A 45 5.43 -16.32 5.08
N LYS A 46 6.18 -17.35 4.74
CA LYS A 46 7.28 -17.85 5.60
C LYS A 46 8.30 -16.74 5.90
N GLU A 47 8.63 -15.93 4.91
CA GLU A 47 9.58 -14.82 5.00
C GLU A 47 9.04 -13.72 5.93
N ASP A 48 7.73 -13.40 5.84
CA ASP A 48 7.08 -12.44 6.72
C ASP A 48 7.01 -12.96 8.17
N VAL A 49 6.68 -14.23 8.37
CA VAL A 49 6.69 -14.85 9.71
C VAL A 49 8.08 -14.80 10.35
N LEU A 50 9.15 -15.06 9.58
CA LEU A 50 10.52 -14.94 10.08
C LEU A 50 10.87 -13.50 10.47
N ALA A 51 10.48 -12.51 9.67
CA ALA A 51 10.68 -11.09 9.97
C ALA A 51 9.90 -10.67 11.22
N ARG A 52 8.64 -11.10 11.36
CA ARG A 52 7.79 -10.86 12.54
C ARG A 52 8.40 -11.44 13.81
N ASN A 53 8.85 -12.71 13.77
CA ASN A 53 9.50 -13.35 14.90
C ASN A 53 10.75 -12.58 15.34
N TYR A 54 11.55 -12.13 14.38
CA TYR A 54 12.76 -11.35 14.69
C TYR A 54 12.42 -9.97 15.24
N PHE A 55 11.38 -9.31 14.72
CA PHE A 55 10.88 -8.04 15.25
C PHE A 55 10.40 -8.17 16.70
N CYS A 56 9.55 -9.17 16.98
CA CYS A 56 9.07 -9.43 18.34
C CYS A 56 10.24 -9.66 19.31
N LYS A 57 11.21 -10.48 18.92
CA LYS A 57 12.42 -10.70 19.72
C LYS A 57 13.16 -9.40 20.03
N CYS A 58 13.38 -8.54 19.02
CA CYS A 58 14.04 -7.24 19.23
C CYS A 58 13.26 -6.34 20.20
N CYS A 59 11.93 -6.36 20.16
CA CYS A 59 11.09 -5.59 21.08
C CYS A 59 11.11 -6.17 22.50
N GLU A 60 11.05 -7.49 22.65
CA GLU A 60 11.13 -8.18 23.93
C GLU A 60 12.48 -7.93 24.64
N GLU A 61 13.59 -7.92 23.89
CA GLU A 61 14.92 -7.55 24.41
C GLU A 61 14.98 -6.12 24.98
N LEU A 62 14.08 -5.24 24.52
CA LEU A 62 13.92 -3.87 25.04
C LEU A 62 12.91 -3.79 26.20
N GLY A 63 12.33 -4.92 26.63
CA GLY A 63 11.33 -4.98 27.69
C GLY A 63 9.94 -4.50 27.26
N MET A 64 9.63 -4.58 25.96
CA MET A 64 8.31 -4.27 25.43
C MET A 64 7.38 -5.48 25.55
N GLU A 65 6.11 -5.25 25.85
CA GLU A 65 5.05 -6.25 25.82
C GLU A 65 4.55 -6.41 24.38
N ILE A 66 4.46 -7.66 23.90
CA ILE A 66 3.94 -7.96 22.55
C ILE A 66 2.46 -8.34 22.65
N LYS A 67 1.61 -7.67 21.87
CA LYS A 67 0.23 -8.05 21.64
C LYS A 67 -0.02 -8.26 20.16
N VAL A 68 -0.85 -9.23 19.83
CA VAL A 68 -1.26 -9.52 18.45
C VAL A 68 -2.77 -9.48 18.39
N ASP A 69 -3.32 -8.83 17.39
CA ASP A 69 -4.75 -8.82 17.17
C ASP A 69 -5.22 -9.93 16.20
N ASP A 70 -6.51 -10.01 16.02
CA ASP A 70 -7.19 -11.01 15.21
C ASP A 70 -7.10 -10.78 13.67
N MET A 71 -6.26 -9.81 13.25
CA MET A 71 -5.83 -9.58 11.88
C MET A 71 -4.31 -9.67 11.73
N ALA A 72 -3.63 -10.28 12.72
CA ALA A 72 -2.17 -10.43 12.81
C ALA A 72 -1.37 -9.12 12.94
N ASN A 73 -2.00 -7.99 13.25
CA ASN A 73 -1.22 -6.81 13.58
C ASN A 73 -0.45 -7.03 14.87
N ILE A 74 0.81 -6.60 14.89
CA ILE A 74 1.68 -6.72 16.08
C ILE A 74 1.78 -5.35 16.72
N TYR A 75 1.59 -5.31 18.02
CA TYR A 75 1.74 -4.14 18.87
C TYR A 75 2.79 -4.42 19.92
N ALA A 76 3.94 -3.74 19.84
CA ALA A 76 4.97 -3.79 20.84
C ALA A 76 4.85 -2.54 21.73
N ILE A 77 4.59 -2.74 23.03
CA ILE A 77 4.20 -1.68 23.97
C ILE A 77 5.29 -1.50 25.02
N LEU A 78 5.81 -0.28 25.16
CA LEU A 78 6.66 0.14 26.25
C LEU A 78 5.82 1.01 27.19
N PRO A 79 5.61 0.60 28.48
CA PRO A 79 4.76 1.35 29.39
C PRO A 79 5.36 2.71 29.75
N GLY A 80 4.50 3.67 30.04
CA GLY A 80 4.84 4.96 30.63
C GLY A 80 4.36 5.02 32.09
N LYS A 81 4.63 6.17 32.75
CA LYS A 81 4.17 6.43 34.13
C LYS A 81 2.66 6.65 34.22
N LYS A 82 2.04 7.16 33.14
CA LYS A 82 0.61 7.48 33.08
C LYS A 82 -0.15 6.39 32.34
N GLU A 83 -1.33 6.05 32.84
CA GLU A 83 -2.29 5.18 32.18
C GLU A 83 -3.15 6.00 31.19
N VAL A 84 -2.57 6.27 30.02
CA VAL A 84 -3.20 7.02 28.92
C VAL A 84 -2.97 6.27 27.61
N PRO A 85 -3.71 6.59 26.53
CA PRO A 85 -3.42 6.02 25.22
C PRO A 85 -1.97 6.25 24.78
N PRO A 86 -1.35 5.33 24.04
CA PRO A 86 0.05 5.44 23.63
C PRO A 86 0.29 6.48 22.54
N ILE A 87 1.52 6.95 22.41
CA ILE A 87 2.03 7.45 21.14
C ILE A 87 2.41 6.23 20.31
N VAL A 88 1.79 6.07 19.14
CA VAL A 88 1.98 4.94 18.23
C VAL A 88 2.94 5.35 17.13
N MET A 89 3.90 4.48 16.84
CA MET A 89 4.85 4.63 15.74
C MET A 89 4.88 3.33 14.95
N GLY A 90 5.22 3.37 13.68
CA GLY A 90 5.41 2.14 12.90
C GLY A 90 4.93 2.27 11.47
N SER A 91 4.70 1.15 10.83
CA SER A 91 4.22 0.95 9.47
C SER A 91 3.90 -0.53 9.25
N HIS A 92 4.47 -1.16 8.21
CA HIS A 92 4.31 -2.58 7.88
C HIS A 92 5.66 -3.27 7.60
N LEU A 93 5.68 -4.60 7.67
CA LEU A 93 6.84 -5.42 7.32
C LEU A 93 6.65 -6.19 6.01
N ASP A 94 5.42 -6.39 5.54
CA ASP A 94 5.17 -7.04 4.25
C ASP A 94 5.64 -6.14 3.08
N SER A 95 5.93 -6.76 1.95
CA SER A 95 6.36 -6.09 0.73
C SER A 95 5.64 -6.65 -0.49
N VAL A 96 5.67 -5.92 -1.60
CA VAL A 96 5.35 -6.47 -2.92
C VAL A 96 6.40 -7.48 -3.37
N GLU A 97 6.14 -8.23 -4.44
CA GLU A 97 7.15 -9.07 -5.08
C GLU A 97 8.28 -8.21 -5.65
N LYS A 98 9.53 -8.56 -5.32
CA LYS A 98 10.74 -7.84 -5.74
C LYS A 98 10.71 -6.35 -5.38
N GLY A 99 10.07 -6.03 -4.24
CA GLY A 99 9.97 -4.67 -3.71
C GLY A 99 11.28 -4.11 -3.17
N GLY A 100 11.29 -2.83 -2.83
CA GLY A 100 12.39 -2.17 -2.15
C GLY A 100 12.55 -2.66 -0.70
N LYS A 101 13.76 -2.57 -0.15
CA LYS A 101 14.03 -2.99 1.23
C LYS A 101 13.70 -1.94 2.29
N PHE A 102 13.18 -0.79 1.87
CA PHE A 102 12.89 0.35 2.77
C PHE A 102 11.39 0.56 2.98
N ASP A 103 10.56 0.17 2.01
CA ASP A 103 9.13 0.40 2.01
C ASP A 103 8.46 -0.28 3.21
N GLY A 104 7.71 0.48 3.99
CA GLY A 104 7.11 0.07 5.26
C GLY A 104 8.12 -0.24 6.37
N VAL A 105 9.10 -1.09 6.05
CA VAL A 105 10.15 -1.54 6.98
C VAL A 105 10.87 -0.38 7.65
N LEU A 106 11.14 0.71 6.92
CA LEU A 106 11.80 1.90 7.47
C LEU A 106 11.00 2.50 8.63
N GLY A 107 9.68 2.61 8.51
CA GLY A 107 8.80 3.13 9.57
C GLY A 107 8.85 2.28 10.83
N VAL A 108 8.84 0.95 10.69
CA VAL A 108 8.94 0.02 11.83
C VAL A 108 10.31 0.09 12.48
N LEU A 109 11.39 0.09 11.68
CA LEU A 109 12.75 0.07 12.21
C LEU A 109 13.22 1.41 12.78
N THR A 110 12.74 2.53 12.26
CA THR A 110 12.99 3.85 12.87
C THR A 110 12.27 4.00 14.20
N ALA A 111 11.04 3.46 14.32
CA ALA A 111 10.35 3.38 15.60
C ALA A 111 11.13 2.52 16.61
N LEU A 112 11.64 1.36 16.18
CA LEU A 112 12.47 0.50 17.03
C LEU A 112 13.78 1.21 17.46
N GLU A 113 14.43 1.94 16.55
CA GLU A 113 15.65 2.68 16.85
C GLU A 113 15.38 3.87 17.79
N ALA A 114 14.22 4.54 17.66
CA ALA A 114 13.81 5.57 18.61
C ALA A 114 13.67 5.01 20.03
N ILE A 115 13.01 3.84 20.20
CA ILE A 115 12.92 3.17 21.50
C ILE A 115 14.29 2.80 22.05
N ARG A 116 15.20 2.24 21.23
CA ARG A 116 16.58 1.93 21.62
C ARG A 116 17.32 3.17 22.09
N THR A 117 17.18 4.28 21.36
CA THR A 117 17.82 5.55 21.71
C THR A 117 17.31 6.09 23.04
N LEU A 118 16.02 6.03 23.32
CA LEU A 118 15.45 6.43 24.59
C LEU A 118 15.95 5.55 25.74
N LYS A 119 16.06 4.25 25.53
CA LYS A 119 16.61 3.30 26.50
C LYS A 119 18.11 3.54 26.77
N ASP A 120 18.91 3.76 25.72
CA ASP A 120 20.34 4.06 25.85
C ASP A 120 20.61 5.34 26.67
N ASN A 121 19.66 6.27 26.68
CA ASN A 121 19.73 7.52 27.44
C ASN A 121 18.93 7.49 28.75
N GLU A 122 18.45 6.31 29.16
CA GLU A 122 17.71 6.11 30.41
C GLU A 122 16.51 7.06 30.57
N VAL A 123 15.83 7.37 29.44
CA VAL A 123 14.70 8.29 29.44
C VAL A 123 13.48 7.64 30.11
N GLU A 124 12.99 8.28 31.15
CA GLU A 124 11.75 7.88 31.79
C GLU A 124 10.55 8.41 30.98
N LEU A 125 9.65 7.50 30.58
CA LEU A 125 8.49 7.83 29.77
C LEU A 125 7.30 8.26 30.62
N ASP A 126 6.75 9.41 30.34
CA ASP A 126 5.48 9.86 30.94
C ASP A 126 4.28 9.12 30.39
N VAL A 127 4.28 8.86 29.08
CA VAL A 127 3.19 8.20 28.34
C VAL A 127 3.71 6.92 27.68
N PRO A 128 2.85 5.90 27.48
CA PRO A 128 3.26 4.69 26.79
C PRO A 128 3.69 4.97 25.33
N LEU A 129 4.69 4.23 24.85
CA LEU A 129 5.07 4.19 23.45
C LEU A 129 4.68 2.83 22.86
N MET A 130 4.22 2.81 21.64
CA MET A 130 3.83 1.58 20.95
C MET A 130 4.43 1.56 19.55
N ILE A 131 5.03 0.43 19.17
CA ILE A 131 5.37 0.17 17.78
C ILE A 131 4.31 -0.74 17.18
N VAL A 132 3.77 -0.36 16.01
CA VAL A 132 2.82 -1.19 15.27
C VAL A 132 3.46 -1.73 14.00
N ASN A 133 3.14 -3.00 13.69
CA ASN A 133 3.34 -3.60 12.38
C ASN A 133 1.96 -4.01 11.84
N PHE A 134 1.46 -3.28 10.85
CA PHE A 134 0.20 -3.62 10.17
C PHE A 134 0.40 -4.78 9.20
N THR A 135 -0.63 -5.60 9.05
CA THR A 135 -0.61 -6.81 8.21
C THR A 135 -1.30 -6.57 6.89
N ASN A 136 -0.66 -7.02 5.79
CA ASN A 136 -1.17 -6.92 4.43
C ASN A 136 -1.50 -5.47 4.05
N GLU A 137 -0.52 -4.59 4.30
CA GLU A 137 -0.65 -3.18 3.93
C GLU A 137 -0.58 -3.04 2.41
N GLU A 138 0.38 -3.71 1.76
CA GLU A 138 0.65 -3.64 0.33
C GLU A 138 -0.46 -4.25 -0.55
N GLY A 139 -1.27 -5.17 -0.03
CA GLY A 139 -2.26 -5.87 -0.83
C GLY A 139 -1.68 -6.82 -1.89
N ALA A 140 -0.37 -7.06 -1.84
CA ALA A 140 0.34 -7.82 -2.87
C ALA A 140 0.03 -9.31 -2.88
N ARG A 141 -0.37 -9.87 -1.74
CA ARG A 141 -0.80 -11.26 -1.62
C ARG A 141 -2.31 -11.41 -1.55
N PHE A 142 -2.96 -10.55 -0.79
CA PHE A 142 -4.41 -10.58 -0.59
C PHE A 142 -4.99 -9.19 -0.86
N ASP A 143 -5.98 -9.08 -1.73
CA ASP A 143 -6.73 -7.85 -1.94
C ASP A 143 -7.74 -7.61 -0.80
N PRO A 144 -7.98 -6.38 -0.39
CA PRO A 144 -7.35 -5.13 -0.81
C PRO A 144 -6.06 -4.80 -0.03
N ALA A 145 -5.30 -3.80 -0.49
CA ALA A 145 -4.26 -3.15 0.30
C ALA A 145 -4.82 -2.52 1.58
N MET A 146 -3.96 -2.24 2.56
CA MET A 146 -4.33 -1.71 3.90
C MET A 146 -5.40 -2.57 4.59
N MET A 147 -5.38 -3.88 4.37
CA MET A 147 -6.45 -4.79 4.78
C MET A 147 -6.69 -4.75 6.29
N SER A 148 -5.67 -4.95 7.09
CA SER A 148 -5.82 -5.05 8.55
C SER A 148 -6.11 -3.70 9.20
N SER A 149 -5.44 -2.62 8.79
CA SER A 149 -5.71 -1.26 9.25
C SER A 149 -7.12 -0.81 8.84
N GLY A 150 -7.59 -1.22 7.66
CA GLY A 150 -8.96 -0.97 7.20
C GLY A 150 -10.02 -1.67 8.06
N VAL A 151 -9.74 -2.88 8.56
CA VAL A 151 -10.62 -3.56 9.52
C VAL A 151 -10.64 -2.84 10.88
N ILE A 152 -9.49 -2.35 11.38
CA ILE A 152 -9.42 -1.55 12.60
C ILE A 152 -10.21 -0.24 12.45
N ALA A 153 -10.07 0.43 11.31
CA ALA A 153 -10.75 1.67 11.00
C ALA A 153 -12.23 1.49 10.60
N ALA A 154 -12.78 0.26 10.69
CA ALA A 154 -14.13 -0.09 10.27
C ALA A 154 -14.46 0.32 8.80
N LYS A 155 -13.46 0.32 7.94
CA LYS A 155 -13.59 0.52 6.48
C LYS A 155 -13.85 -0.79 5.77
N PHE A 156 -13.37 -1.91 6.32
CA PHE A 156 -13.55 -3.25 5.78
C PHE A 156 -14.18 -4.16 6.83
N GLU A 157 -15.08 -5.03 6.36
CA GLU A 157 -15.66 -6.08 7.19
C GLU A 157 -14.67 -7.25 7.33
N LYS A 158 -14.30 -7.59 8.58
CA LYS A 158 -13.36 -8.69 8.85
C LYS A 158 -13.75 -9.98 8.14
N ALA A 159 -15.03 -10.38 8.23
CA ALA A 159 -15.52 -11.63 7.64
C ALA A 159 -15.27 -11.70 6.13
N GLN A 160 -15.35 -10.56 5.42
CA GLN A 160 -15.05 -10.46 4.01
C GLN A 160 -13.55 -10.56 3.75
N MET A 161 -12.74 -9.86 4.53
CA MET A 161 -11.27 -9.88 4.39
C MET A 161 -10.69 -11.28 4.60
N LEU A 162 -11.23 -12.04 5.55
CA LEU A 162 -10.82 -13.42 5.80
C LEU A 162 -11.02 -14.36 4.60
N GLN A 163 -11.94 -14.02 3.68
CA GLN A 163 -12.23 -14.78 2.45
C GLN A 163 -11.37 -14.34 1.25
N SER A 164 -10.59 -13.28 1.37
CA SER A 164 -9.66 -12.87 0.29
C SER A 164 -8.70 -14.00 -0.04
N VAL A 165 -8.44 -14.23 -1.33
CA VAL A 165 -7.71 -15.41 -1.84
C VAL A 165 -6.46 -14.95 -2.57
N ASP A 166 -5.32 -15.59 -2.30
CA ASP A 166 -4.08 -15.34 -3.04
C ASP A 166 -4.07 -16.09 -4.39
N ASN A 167 -3.04 -15.82 -5.20
CA ASN A 167 -2.88 -16.44 -6.53
C ASN A 167 -2.75 -17.97 -6.51
N ASN A 168 -2.52 -18.58 -5.35
CA ASN A 168 -2.43 -20.02 -5.16
C ASN A 168 -3.72 -20.65 -4.62
N GLY A 169 -4.78 -19.86 -4.42
CA GLY A 169 -6.05 -20.30 -3.89
C GLY A 169 -6.11 -20.41 -2.36
N MET A 170 -5.12 -19.88 -1.63
CA MET A 170 -5.12 -19.83 -0.17
C MET A 170 -5.90 -18.61 0.31
N THR A 171 -6.84 -18.80 1.25
CA THR A 171 -7.55 -17.68 1.88
C THR A 171 -6.66 -16.95 2.90
N PHE A 172 -6.93 -15.66 3.14
CA PHE A 172 -6.28 -14.91 4.21
C PHE A 172 -6.46 -15.61 5.57
N GLN A 173 -7.65 -16.15 5.86
CA GLN A 173 -7.93 -16.92 7.08
C GLN A 173 -6.99 -18.13 7.21
N ALA A 174 -6.80 -18.91 6.16
CA ALA A 174 -5.92 -20.07 6.19
C ALA A 174 -4.45 -19.66 6.40
N ALA A 175 -4.01 -18.58 5.74
CA ALA A 175 -2.67 -18.04 5.92
C ALA A 175 -2.47 -17.48 7.34
N LEU A 176 -3.46 -16.80 7.91
CA LEU A 176 -3.47 -16.29 9.27
C LEU A 176 -3.27 -17.43 10.30
N GLN A 177 -4.07 -18.47 10.19
CA GLN A 177 -3.96 -19.65 11.04
C GLN A 177 -2.61 -20.35 10.90
N ALA A 178 -2.14 -20.54 9.66
CA ALA A 178 -0.85 -21.19 9.38
C ALA A 178 0.35 -20.38 9.88
N SER A 179 0.23 -19.06 9.95
CA SER A 179 1.30 -18.15 10.39
C SER A 179 1.59 -18.24 11.90
N GLY A 180 0.61 -18.67 12.71
CA GLY A 180 0.67 -18.61 14.17
C GLY A 180 0.49 -17.20 14.75
N TYR A 181 0.10 -16.22 13.92
CA TYR A 181 -0.13 -14.83 14.33
C TYR A 181 -1.62 -14.47 14.46
N GLU A 182 -2.52 -15.45 14.53
CA GLU A 182 -3.92 -15.21 14.87
C GLU A 182 -4.03 -14.87 16.36
N GLY A 183 -4.20 -13.58 16.66
CA GLY A 183 -4.34 -13.08 18.03
C GLY A 183 -5.78 -12.74 18.39
N GLU A 184 -5.96 -11.80 19.33
CA GLU A 184 -7.24 -11.51 19.92
C GLU A 184 -7.83 -10.17 19.50
N GLN A 185 -9.11 -10.11 19.20
CA GLN A 185 -9.80 -8.87 18.79
C GLN A 185 -9.65 -7.73 19.82
N GLN A 186 -9.58 -8.06 21.11
CA GLN A 186 -9.42 -7.07 22.18
C GLN A 186 -8.08 -6.32 22.10
N HIS A 187 -7.06 -6.87 21.41
CA HIS A 187 -5.76 -6.26 21.21
C HIS A 187 -5.72 -5.24 20.07
N ARG A 188 -6.78 -5.12 19.27
CA ARG A 188 -6.84 -4.09 18.22
C ARG A 188 -6.58 -2.70 18.79
N LEU A 189 -5.80 -1.90 18.09
CA LEU A 189 -5.59 -0.49 18.43
C LEU A 189 -6.94 0.24 18.50
N LYS A 190 -7.23 0.89 19.64
CA LYS A 190 -8.48 1.60 19.89
C LYS A 190 -8.27 3.11 19.87
N GLU A 191 -7.28 3.57 20.61
CA GLU A 191 -6.98 4.99 20.80
C GLU A 191 -5.48 5.21 20.81
N ALA A 192 -5.05 6.37 20.32
CA ALA A 192 -3.68 6.84 20.36
C ALA A 192 -3.65 8.33 20.66
N LEU A 193 -2.66 8.80 21.41
CA LEU A 193 -2.41 10.23 21.58
C LEU A 193 -1.90 10.87 20.28
N ALA A 194 -1.09 10.13 19.54
CA ALA A 194 -0.59 10.49 18.23
C ALA A 194 -0.18 9.22 17.48
N TYR A 195 -0.18 9.30 16.15
CA TYR A 195 0.43 8.31 15.27
C TYR A 195 1.54 8.98 14.46
N ILE A 196 2.72 8.38 14.43
CA ILE A 196 3.89 8.89 13.72
C ILE A 196 4.42 7.78 12.82
N GLU A 197 4.45 8.05 11.53
CA GLU A 197 5.04 7.13 10.55
C GLU A 197 6.11 7.85 9.74
N LEU A 198 7.32 7.31 9.73
CA LEU A 198 8.38 7.72 8.84
C LEU A 198 8.34 6.81 7.62
N HIS A 199 8.11 7.38 6.44
CA HIS A 199 7.96 6.62 5.21
C HIS A 199 8.88 7.17 4.12
N ILE A 200 9.30 6.33 3.17
CA ILE A 200 9.97 6.79 1.97
C ILE A 200 8.98 7.54 1.07
N GLU A 201 9.46 8.48 0.27
CA GLU A 201 8.58 9.25 -0.63
C GLU A 201 7.91 8.38 -1.71
N GLN A 202 8.57 7.30 -2.12
CA GLN A 202 8.18 6.48 -3.28
C GLN A 202 8.08 7.30 -4.58
N GLY A 203 8.81 8.39 -4.64
CA GLY A 203 8.79 9.32 -5.75
C GLY A 203 10.07 10.17 -5.82
N PRO A 204 10.25 10.98 -6.88
CA PRO A 204 11.49 11.71 -7.11
C PRO A 204 11.44 13.19 -6.67
N VAL A 205 10.36 13.66 -6.04
CA VAL A 205 10.11 15.10 -5.87
C VAL A 205 10.99 15.71 -4.80
N LEU A 206 11.14 15.06 -3.64
CA LEU A 206 12.02 15.54 -2.56
C LEU A 206 13.47 15.54 -3.01
N GLU A 207 13.93 14.46 -3.67
CA GLU A 207 15.28 14.39 -4.23
C GLU A 207 15.53 15.49 -5.25
N ALA A 208 14.61 15.70 -6.20
CA ALA A 208 14.71 16.75 -7.20
C ALA A 208 14.75 18.16 -6.58
N LYS A 209 14.09 18.36 -5.44
CA LYS A 209 14.09 19.60 -4.66
C LYS A 209 15.22 19.70 -3.65
N GLN A 210 16.06 18.67 -3.53
CA GLN A 210 17.13 18.56 -2.52
C GLN A 210 16.60 18.71 -1.09
N MET A 211 15.43 18.15 -0.80
CA MET A 211 14.78 18.12 0.51
C MET A 211 14.93 16.74 1.12
N GLU A 212 15.34 16.67 2.37
CA GLU A 212 15.53 15.39 3.09
C GLU A 212 14.22 14.87 3.71
N ILE A 213 13.33 15.79 4.08
CA ILE A 213 12.06 15.46 4.76
C ILE A 213 10.92 16.28 4.15
N GLY A 214 9.79 15.62 3.94
CA GLY A 214 8.50 16.23 3.62
C GLY A 214 7.47 15.90 4.70
N VAL A 215 6.72 16.89 5.16
CA VAL A 215 5.57 16.66 6.02
C VAL A 215 4.38 16.32 5.15
N VAL A 216 3.75 15.17 5.39
CA VAL A 216 2.57 14.73 4.65
C VAL A 216 1.37 15.56 5.10
N GLU A 217 0.75 16.28 4.18
CA GLU A 217 -0.45 17.11 4.42
C GLU A 217 -1.75 16.37 4.07
N GLY A 218 -1.65 15.26 3.34
CA GLY A 218 -2.82 14.48 2.97
C GLY A 218 -2.47 13.27 2.10
N VAL A 219 -3.47 12.44 1.84
CA VAL A 219 -3.36 11.26 0.99
C VAL A 219 -4.23 11.46 -0.26
N LEU A 220 -3.64 11.19 -1.43
CA LEU A 220 -4.32 11.38 -2.72
C LEU A 220 -5.59 10.52 -2.82
N GLY A 221 -6.64 11.10 -3.37
CA GLY A 221 -7.78 10.35 -3.88
C GLY A 221 -7.33 9.48 -5.05
N MET A 222 -7.92 8.30 -5.16
CA MET A 222 -7.57 7.30 -6.18
C MET A 222 -8.81 6.68 -6.76
N VAL A 223 -8.74 6.32 -8.05
CA VAL A 223 -9.75 5.49 -8.70
C VAL A 223 -9.11 4.56 -9.72
N CYS A 224 -9.48 3.29 -9.68
CA CYS A 224 -9.05 2.31 -10.66
C CYS A 224 -10.26 1.79 -11.44
N TYR A 225 -10.16 1.84 -12.76
CA TYR A 225 -11.14 1.25 -13.67
C TYR A 225 -10.49 0.15 -14.50
N GLU A 226 -11.28 -0.87 -14.79
CA GLU A 226 -11.00 -1.85 -15.84
C GLU A 226 -11.92 -1.55 -17.01
N ILE A 227 -11.37 -1.50 -18.23
CA ILE A 227 -12.15 -1.28 -19.45
C ILE A 227 -12.01 -2.50 -20.34
N THR A 228 -13.12 -3.16 -20.61
CA THR A 228 -13.20 -4.34 -21.47
C THR A 228 -13.72 -3.95 -22.84
N PHE A 229 -13.05 -4.42 -23.88
CA PHE A 229 -13.42 -4.29 -25.29
C PHE A 229 -13.70 -5.67 -25.85
N THR A 230 -14.91 -5.89 -26.34
CA THR A 230 -15.34 -7.17 -26.92
C THR A 230 -15.64 -6.99 -28.40
N GLY A 231 -14.95 -7.74 -29.25
CA GLY A 231 -15.12 -7.77 -30.69
C GLY A 231 -15.25 -9.19 -31.23
N GLN A 232 -14.75 -9.46 -32.42
CA GLN A 232 -14.87 -10.75 -33.09
C GLN A 232 -13.53 -11.27 -33.59
N SER A 233 -13.15 -12.49 -33.14
CA SER A 233 -12.00 -13.19 -33.68
C SER A 233 -12.22 -13.62 -35.13
N ASN A 234 -11.21 -13.36 -35.94
CA ASN A 234 -11.17 -13.81 -37.34
C ASN A 234 -9.70 -14.02 -37.75
N HIS A 235 -9.49 -14.65 -38.91
CA HIS A 235 -8.14 -14.85 -39.45
C HIS A 235 -7.50 -13.53 -39.88
N ALA A 236 -6.28 -13.24 -39.40
CA ALA A 236 -5.63 -11.95 -39.61
C ALA A 236 -5.29 -11.68 -41.10
N GLY A 237 -5.00 -12.71 -41.91
CA GLY A 237 -4.58 -12.56 -43.29
C GLY A 237 -5.72 -12.49 -44.31
N THR A 238 -6.91 -13.05 -43.98
CA THR A 238 -8.03 -13.17 -44.96
C THR A 238 -9.21 -12.27 -44.64
N THR A 239 -9.26 -11.64 -43.48
CA THR A 239 -10.33 -10.71 -43.11
C THR A 239 -10.01 -9.29 -43.53
N PRO A 240 -10.72 -8.69 -44.50
CA PRO A 240 -10.50 -7.30 -44.93
C PRO A 240 -10.64 -6.31 -43.75
N MET A 241 -9.86 -5.23 -43.75
CA MET A 241 -9.86 -4.22 -42.69
C MET A 241 -11.24 -3.63 -42.40
N ALA A 242 -12.05 -3.40 -43.46
CA ALA A 242 -13.41 -2.85 -43.33
C ALA A 242 -14.42 -3.77 -42.66
N MET A 243 -14.12 -5.08 -42.57
CA MET A 243 -15.01 -6.09 -42.00
C MET A 243 -14.61 -6.53 -40.59
N ARG A 244 -13.54 -5.91 -40.02
CA ARG A 244 -13.02 -6.28 -38.71
C ARG A 244 -13.78 -5.61 -37.58
N GLN A 245 -14.11 -6.38 -36.56
CA GLN A 245 -14.47 -5.89 -35.21
C GLN A 245 -13.28 -6.16 -34.28
N ASP A 246 -12.25 -5.32 -34.43
CA ASP A 246 -10.96 -5.52 -33.78
C ASP A 246 -10.86 -4.70 -32.48
N PRO A 247 -11.04 -5.35 -31.30
CA PRO A 247 -11.00 -4.66 -30.01
C PRO A 247 -9.60 -4.13 -29.65
N MET A 248 -8.52 -4.63 -30.24
CA MET A 248 -7.18 -4.11 -30.00
C MET A 248 -7.03 -2.68 -30.55
N ILE A 249 -7.55 -2.42 -31.75
CA ILE A 249 -7.50 -1.09 -32.36
C ILE A 249 -8.42 -0.11 -31.60
N VAL A 250 -9.60 -0.59 -31.16
CA VAL A 250 -10.51 0.24 -30.36
C VAL A 250 -9.89 0.57 -28.98
N ALA A 251 -9.31 -0.42 -28.31
CA ALA A 251 -8.62 -0.21 -27.04
C ALA A 251 -7.46 0.78 -27.16
N ALA A 252 -6.60 0.63 -28.18
CA ALA A 252 -5.48 1.54 -28.42
C ALA A 252 -5.95 3.00 -28.62
N LYS A 253 -7.00 3.20 -29.42
CA LYS A 253 -7.60 4.53 -29.60
C LYS A 253 -8.19 5.10 -28.32
N THR A 254 -8.87 4.27 -27.55
CA THR A 254 -9.42 4.68 -26.25
C THR A 254 -8.32 5.07 -25.27
N MET A 255 -7.18 4.36 -25.24
CA MET A 255 -6.04 4.74 -24.41
C MET A 255 -5.48 6.11 -24.83
N VAL A 256 -5.31 6.36 -26.13
CA VAL A 256 -4.86 7.68 -26.64
C VAL A 256 -5.87 8.77 -26.27
N PHE A 257 -7.15 8.51 -26.51
CA PHE A 257 -8.23 9.44 -26.15
C PHE A 257 -8.20 9.78 -24.66
N LEU A 258 -8.12 8.77 -23.80
CA LEU A 258 -8.05 8.97 -22.34
C LEU A 258 -6.80 9.77 -21.96
N HIS A 259 -5.65 9.46 -22.55
CA HIS A 259 -4.42 10.21 -22.31
C HIS A 259 -4.61 11.71 -22.65
N GLU A 260 -5.20 12.01 -23.79
CA GLU A 260 -5.45 13.38 -24.23
C GLU A 260 -6.49 14.12 -23.37
N GLN A 261 -7.55 13.43 -22.92
CA GLN A 261 -8.60 14.07 -22.10
C GLN A 261 -8.14 14.27 -20.66
N LEU A 262 -7.55 13.25 -20.04
CA LEU A 262 -7.09 13.32 -18.66
C LEU A 262 -5.93 14.32 -18.50
N GLY A 263 -5.01 14.37 -19.46
CA GLY A 263 -3.91 15.34 -19.45
C GLY A 263 -4.34 16.80 -19.55
N LYS A 264 -5.61 17.09 -19.92
CA LYS A 264 -6.17 18.44 -19.95
C LYS A 264 -6.90 18.83 -18.68
N ILE A 265 -7.18 17.88 -17.78
CA ILE A 265 -7.95 18.14 -16.57
C ILE A 265 -7.16 18.95 -15.56
N ASP A 266 -5.92 18.50 -15.28
CA ASP A 266 -5.01 19.13 -14.34
C ASP A 266 -3.57 18.63 -14.57
N GLU A 267 -2.56 19.49 -14.39
CA GLU A 267 -1.15 19.15 -14.57
C GLU A 267 -0.58 18.23 -13.49
N GLN A 268 -1.22 18.20 -12.31
CA GLN A 268 -0.83 17.34 -11.18
C GLN A 268 -1.56 16.00 -11.19
N LEU A 269 -2.50 15.78 -12.13
CA LEU A 269 -3.18 14.50 -12.27
C LEU A 269 -2.20 13.44 -12.77
N VAL A 270 -2.00 12.41 -11.98
CA VAL A 270 -1.23 11.23 -12.41
C VAL A 270 -2.16 10.07 -12.73
N TYR A 271 -1.89 9.37 -13.83
CA TYR A 271 -2.63 8.17 -14.23
C TYR A 271 -1.74 7.19 -14.96
N THR A 272 -2.07 5.89 -14.82
CA THR A 272 -1.25 4.80 -15.37
C THR A 272 -2.14 3.72 -15.99
N PHE A 273 -1.81 3.31 -17.23
CA PHE A 273 -2.34 2.08 -17.83
C PHE A 273 -1.44 0.92 -17.41
N GLY A 274 -1.78 0.27 -16.28
CA GLY A 274 -0.86 -0.63 -15.58
C GLY A 274 -0.96 -2.10 -15.99
N ARG A 275 -2.09 -2.53 -16.57
CA ARG A 275 -2.34 -3.93 -16.95
C ARG A 275 -3.06 -3.99 -18.29
N MET A 276 -2.71 -4.98 -19.12
CA MET A 276 -3.42 -5.27 -20.36
C MET A 276 -3.51 -6.78 -20.59
N HIS A 277 -4.69 -7.26 -20.92
CA HIS A 277 -4.93 -8.65 -21.32
C HIS A 277 -5.57 -8.70 -22.70
N VAL A 278 -5.11 -9.63 -23.53
CA VAL A 278 -5.57 -9.84 -24.89
C VAL A 278 -5.95 -11.31 -25.09
N LEU A 279 -7.10 -11.57 -25.66
CA LEU A 279 -7.55 -12.92 -25.99
C LEU A 279 -7.89 -13.02 -27.49
N PRO A 280 -7.46 -14.10 -28.16
CA PRO A 280 -6.70 -15.24 -27.66
C PRO A 280 -5.19 -15.00 -27.59
N ASN A 281 -4.66 -13.80 -27.88
CA ASN A 281 -3.24 -13.43 -27.87
C ASN A 281 -2.38 -14.27 -28.84
N ILE A 282 -2.88 -14.47 -30.04
CA ILE A 282 -2.24 -15.19 -31.14
C ILE A 282 -2.00 -14.25 -32.30
N HIS A 283 -0.75 -14.13 -32.79
CA HIS A 283 -0.35 -13.14 -33.80
C HIS A 283 -1.08 -13.27 -35.16
N THR A 284 -1.63 -14.43 -35.48
CA THR A 284 -2.38 -14.67 -36.74
C THR A 284 -3.88 -14.56 -36.60
N VAL A 285 -4.39 -14.15 -35.42
CA VAL A 285 -5.82 -14.06 -35.09
C VAL A 285 -6.15 -12.64 -34.66
N ILE A 286 -7.21 -12.05 -35.21
CA ILE A 286 -7.79 -10.81 -34.70
C ILE A 286 -8.35 -11.13 -33.28
N PRO A 287 -7.98 -10.36 -32.24
CA PRO A 287 -8.51 -10.57 -30.88
C PRO A 287 -10.04 -10.51 -30.84
N ASN A 288 -10.64 -11.19 -29.87
CA ASN A 288 -12.05 -11.03 -29.56
C ASN A 288 -12.30 -10.29 -28.26
N LYS A 289 -11.29 -10.18 -27.40
CA LYS A 289 -11.37 -9.43 -26.15
C LYS A 289 -10.04 -8.78 -25.83
N VAL A 290 -10.09 -7.50 -25.46
CA VAL A 290 -8.98 -6.76 -24.87
C VAL A 290 -9.49 -6.12 -23.58
N THR A 291 -8.69 -6.17 -22.54
CA THR A 291 -9.01 -5.53 -21.26
C THR A 291 -7.78 -4.77 -20.80
N PHE A 292 -7.94 -3.53 -20.37
CA PHE A 292 -6.87 -2.81 -19.67
C PHE A 292 -7.37 -2.11 -18.42
N THR A 293 -6.45 -1.82 -17.49
CA THR A 293 -6.76 -1.01 -16.30
C THR A 293 -6.18 0.39 -16.43
N ILE A 294 -6.88 1.36 -15.82
CA ILE A 294 -6.37 2.72 -15.60
C ILE A 294 -6.51 3.06 -14.12
N ASP A 295 -5.39 3.38 -13.46
CA ASP A 295 -5.31 3.94 -12.12
C ASP A 295 -5.10 5.45 -12.23
N SER A 296 -5.88 6.25 -11.53
CA SER A 296 -5.79 7.72 -11.56
C SER A 296 -5.77 8.26 -10.14
N ARG A 297 -4.93 9.30 -9.90
CA ARG A 297 -4.72 9.84 -8.55
C ARG A 297 -4.60 11.35 -8.58
N HIS A 298 -5.26 12.02 -7.62
CA HIS A 298 -5.13 13.46 -7.42
C HIS A 298 -5.54 13.88 -6.01
N GLN A 299 -4.96 14.96 -5.49
CA GLN A 299 -5.30 15.51 -4.16
C GLN A 299 -6.67 16.20 -4.10
N ASN A 300 -7.17 16.74 -5.21
CA ASN A 300 -8.42 17.47 -5.25
C ASN A 300 -9.59 16.54 -5.64
N PRO A 301 -10.59 16.35 -4.77
CA PRO A 301 -11.76 15.52 -5.06
C PRO A 301 -12.53 15.93 -6.31
N ALA A 302 -12.58 17.23 -6.62
CA ALA A 302 -13.28 17.73 -7.80
C ALA A 302 -12.58 17.31 -9.10
N ILE A 303 -11.25 17.17 -9.09
CA ILE A 303 -10.48 16.62 -10.21
C ILE A 303 -10.76 15.14 -10.37
N MET A 304 -10.79 14.37 -9.26
CA MET A 304 -11.14 12.95 -9.30
C MET A 304 -12.55 12.70 -9.84
N GLN A 305 -13.51 13.57 -9.50
CA GLN A 305 -14.87 13.51 -10.06
C GLN A 305 -14.84 13.69 -11.58
N LYS A 306 -14.09 14.68 -12.11
CA LYS A 306 -13.93 14.88 -13.56
C LYS A 306 -13.31 13.66 -14.25
N VAL A 307 -12.33 13.01 -13.62
CA VAL A 307 -11.75 11.75 -14.13
C VAL A 307 -12.82 10.68 -14.26
N GLU A 308 -13.61 10.47 -13.20
CA GLU A 308 -14.71 9.50 -13.25
C GLU A 308 -15.76 9.85 -14.30
N GLU A 309 -16.07 11.13 -14.50
CA GLU A 309 -16.98 11.57 -15.56
C GLU A 309 -16.45 11.21 -16.95
N VAL A 310 -15.17 11.42 -17.22
CA VAL A 310 -14.54 11.02 -18.50
C VAL A 310 -14.66 9.51 -18.70
N LEU A 311 -14.35 8.71 -17.68
CA LEU A 311 -14.38 7.24 -17.76
C LEU A 311 -15.82 6.69 -17.94
N LYS A 312 -16.80 7.25 -17.22
CA LYS A 312 -18.23 6.86 -17.31
C LYS A 312 -18.87 7.27 -18.63
N ASN A 313 -18.38 8.34 -19.27
CA ASN A 313 -18.91 8.85 -20.54
C ASN A 313 -18.19 8.26 -21.77
N LEU A 314 -17.37 7.22 -21.61
CA LEU A 314 -16.85 6.49 -22.76
C LEU A 314 -18.00 5.92 -23.62
N PRO A 315 -17.87 5.88 -24.94
CA PRO A 315 -18.88 5.25 -25.78
C PRO A 315 -19.05 3.78 -25.42
N THR A 316 -20.25 3.26 -25.49
CA THR A 316 -20.54 1.86 -25.21
C THR A 316 -20.18 0.93 -26.38
N GLU A 317 -19.95 1.50 -27.57
CA GLU A 317 -19.56 0.78 -28.78
C GLU A 317 -18.72 1.66 -29.72
N ASP A 318 -17.70 1.08 -30.37
CA ASP A 318 -16.99 1.65 -31.52
C ASP A 318 -16.63 0.53 -32.50
N LYS A 319 -16.86 0.75 -33.80
CA LYS A 319 -16.58 -0.19 -34.90
C LYS A 319 -17.06 -1.62 -34.66
N GLY A 320 -18.26 -1.77 -34.08
CA GLY A 320 -18.85 -3.06 -33.75
C GLY A 320 -18.23 -3.76 -32.54
N CYS A 321 -17.34 -3.09 -31.81
CA CYS A 321 -16.79 -3.57 -30.55
C CYS A 321 -17.51 -2.93 -29.37
N ARG A 322 -17.99 -3.74 -28.41
CA ARG A 322 -18.59 -3.27 -27.17
C ARG A 322 -17.50 -2.79 -26.22
N ILE A 323 -17.77 -1.69 -25.50
CA ILE A 323 -16.86 -1.04 -24.54
C ILE A 323 -17.55 -1.00 -23.18
N GLU A 324 -16.92 -1.56 -22.15
CA GLU A 324 -17.48 -1.69 -20.80
C GLU A 324 -16.48 -1.21 -19.76
N PRO A 325 -16.58 0.05 -19.30
CA PRO A 325 -15.81 0.53 -18.16
C PRO A 325 -16.43 0.06 -16.85
N VAL A 326 -15.63 -0.54 -15.97
CA VAL A 326 -16.03 -1.01 -14.65
C VAL A 326 -15.09 -0.43 -13.61
N LYS A 327 -15.63 0.26 -12.61
CA LYS A 327 -14.86 0.72 -11.46
C LYS A 327 -14.49 -0.49 -10.60
N LEU A 328 -13.19 -0.75 -10.44
CA LEU A 328 -12.70 -1.82 -9.58
C LEU A 328 -12.71 -1.38 -8.13
N TRP A 329 -12.12 -0.22 -7.85
CA TRP A 329 -12.05 0.37 -6.51
C TRP A 329 -11.75 1.87 -6.60
N GLY A 330 -11.81 2.54 -5.47
CA GLY A 330 -11.41 3.93 -5.30
C GLY A 330 -11.46 4.33 -3.84
N ARG A 331 -10.74 5.37 -3.50
CA ARG A 331 -10.80 6.03 -2.20
C ARG A 331 -10.80 7.54 -2.37
N ASP A 332 -11.42 8.21 -1.42
CA ASP A 332 -11.43 9.66 -1.38
C ASP A 332 -10.09 10.22 -0.91
N THR A 333 -9.82 11.47 -1.26
CA THR A 333 -8.72 12.24 -0.69
C THR A 333 -8.93 12.40 0.81
N VAL A 334 -7.86 12.27 1.58
CA VAL A 334 -7.82 12.59 3.01
C VAL A 334 -6.83 13.72 3.20
N LEU A 335 -7.29 14.85 3.77
CA LEU A 335 -6.50 16.06 4.06
C LEU A 335 -6.29 16.22 5.55
#